data_2e3e715ee01a48dadcc28d2d1b2cd9cf
#
_entry.id   2e3e715ee01a48dadcc28d2d1b2cd9cf
#
_cell.length_a   1.000
_cell.length_b   1.000
_cell.length_c   1.000
_cell.angle_alpha   90.00
_cell.angle_beta   90.00
_cell.angle_gamma   90.00
#
_symmetry.space_group_name_H-M   'P 1'
#
loop_
_entity.id
_entity.type
_entity.pdbx_description
1 polymer ?
#
loop_
_entity_poly.entity_id
_entity_poly.type
_entity_poly.pdbx_seq_one_letter_code
_entity_poly.pdbx_strand_id
1 'polypeptide(L)'
;MKNRKRNIKFLILMSVSLVFLGAEKKDIYKQVRKNQSLINDVYRHLVTNYVDDIDLDAFTKMSINNLLLDLDPYTVYMENEERSGIEMLTKGKYGGVGIQIGRREKVLTVISPMENSPAKRAGIISGDKIIKIDDQETEGLSMDDAAKLIRGKKGSQVVLSVERFREADLIEFELTREDIKVKDISYSGMLDKQTGYIRLTRFSRNSDKEMK
;
A
#
# COMPACT_ATOMS: atom_id res chain seq x y z
N MET A 1 -5.63 -21.96 -63.10
CA MET A 1 -4.98 -22.94 -62.17
C MET A 1 -3.72 -22.35 -61.48
N LYS A 2 -3.01 -21.41 -62.02
CA LYS A 2 -1.73 -20.88 -61.45
C LYS A 2 -1.90 -20.06 -60.13
N ASN A 3 -3.00 -19.34 -59.97
CA ASN A 3 -3.24 -18.52 -58.76
C ASN A 3 -3.65 -19.33 -57.53
N ARG A 4 -4.33 -20.48 -57.71
CA ARG A 4 -4.77 -21.34 -56.60
C ARG A 4 -3.61 -21.97 -55.84
N LYS A 5 -2.55 -22.38 -56.58
CA LYS A 5 -1.32 -22.96 -56.01
C LYS A 5 -0.49 -21.92 -55.23
N ARG A 6 -0.53 -20.63 -55.61
CA ARG A 6 0.17 -19.54 -54.94
C ARG A 6 -0.48 -19.19 -53.63
N ASN A 7 -1.80 -19.20 -53.57
CA ASN A 7 -2.53 -18.91 -52.32
C ASN A 7 -2.39 -20.03 -51.28
N ILE A 8 -2.29 -21.30 -51.74
CA ILE A 8 -2.04 -22.45 -50.84
C ILE A 8 -0.64 -22.36 -50.22
N LYS A 9 0.39 -21.99 -50.98
CA LYS A 9 1.76 -21.79 -50.46
C LYS A 9 1.81 -20.64 -49.44
N PHE A 10 1.07 -19.55 -49.66
CA PHE A 10 0.98 -18.44 -48.74
C PHE A 10 0.25 -18.81 -47.44
N LEU A 11 -0.82 -19.58 -47.50
CA LEU A 11 -1.53 -20.12 -46.36
C LEU A 11 -0.69 -21.08 -45.51
N ILE A 12 0.10 -21.93 -46.17
CA ILE A 12 1.02 -22.85 -45.48
C ILE A 12 2.15 -22.06 -44.81
N LEU A 13 2.71 -21.04 -45.46
CA LEU A 13 3.76 -20.20 -44.89
C LEU A 13 3.25 -19.42 -43.67
N MET A 14 2.01 -18.92 -43.72
CA MET A 14 1.37 -18.18 -42.61
C MET A 14 1.02 -19.11 -41.43
N SER A 15 0.61 -20.35 -41.69
CA SER A 15 0.36 -21.35 -40.64
C SER A 15 1.64 -21.82 -39.95
N VAL A 16 2.74 -21.96 -40.67
CA VAL A 16 4.06 -22.31 -40.12
C VAL A 16 4.59 -21.15 -39.25
N SER A 17 4.42 -19.90 -39.70
CA SER A 17 4.80 -18.71 -38.90
C SER A 17 4.03 -18.60 -37.59
N LEU A 18 2.73 -18.90 -37.57
CA LEU A 18 1.92 -18.93 -36.34
C LEU A 18 2.34 -19.99 -35.32
N VAL A 19 2.82 -21.16 -35.82
CA VAL A 19 3.32 -22.25 -34.97
C VAL A 19 4.63 -21.86 -34.29
N PHE A 20 5.53 -21.15 -35.00
CA PHE A 20 6.80 -20.66 -34.42
C PHE A 20 6.60 -19.59 -33.34
N LEU A 21 5.64 -18.69 -33.48
CA LEU A 21 5.31 -17.68 -32.46
C LEU A 21 4.72 -18.28 -31.19
N GLY A 22 4.13 -19.50 -31.26
CA GLY A 22 3.61 -20.21 -30.09
C GLY A 22 4.66 -21.04 -29.34
N ALA A 23 5.77 -21.42 -30.00
CA ALA A 23 6.78 -22.30 -29.42
C ALA A 23 7.66 -21.58 -28.37
N GLU A 24 8.02 -20.33 -28.58
CA GLU A 24 8.82 -19.56 -27.60
C GLU A 24 8.10 -19.37 -26.26
N LYS A 25 6.80 -19.06 -26.28
CA LYS A 25 6.01 -18.93 -25.02
C LYS A 25 5.89 -20.24 -24.23
N LYS A 26 5.86 -21.39 -24.92
CA LYS A 26 5.81 -22.70 -24.26
C LYS A 26 7.10 -23.02 -23.50
N ASP A 27 8.23 -22.54 -23.97
CA ASP A 27 9.53 -22.82 -23.35
C ASP A 27 9.72 -22.02 -22.06
N ILE A 28 9.31 -20.76 -22.02
CA ILE A 28 9.33 -19.91 -20.81
C ILE A 28 8.49 -20.53 -19.68
N TYR A 29 7.28 -20.97 -19.97
CA TYR A 29 6.42 -21.61 -18.97
C TYR A 29 6.98 -22.95 -18.46
N LYS A 30 7.71 -23.67 -19.29
CA LYS A 30 8.40 -24.91 -18.89
C LYS A 30 9.57 -24.60 -17.97
N GLN A 31 10.35 -23.55 -18.29
CA GLN A 31 11.45 -23.08 -17.44
C GLN A 31 10.95 -22.57 -16.09
N VAL A 32 9.89 -21.77 -16.07
CA VAL A 32 9.26 -21.28 -14.83
C VAL A 32 8.84 -22.44 -13.94
N ARG A 33 8.12 -23.44 -14.46
CA ARG A 33 7.70 -24.62 -13.70
C ARG A 33 8.88 -25.43 -13.15
N LYS A 34 9.92 -25.61 -13.95
CA LYS A 34 11.14 -26.32 -13.52
C LYS A 34 11.81 -25.59 -12.36
N ASN A 35 11.94 -24.27 -12.46
CA ASN A 35 12.59 -23.46 -11.43
C ASN A 35 11.74 -23.38 -10.14
N GLN A 36 10.41 -23.29 -10.26
CA GLN A 36 9.51 -23.38 -9.12
C GLN A 36 9.62 -24.72 -8.39
N SER A 37 9.70 -25.85 -9.16
CA SER A 37 9.92 -27.16 -8.54
C SER A 37 11.22 -27.23 -7.77
N LEU A 38 12.30 -26.68 -8.33
CA LEU A 38 13.60 -26.61 -7.65
C LEU A 38 13.53 -25.83 -6.33
N ILE A 39 12.90 -24.67 -6.34
CA ILE A 39 12.70 -23.86 -5.14
C ILE A 39 11.91 -24.66 -4.09
N ASN A 40 10.80 -25.28 -4.49
CA ASN A 40 9.99 -26.08 -3.59
C ASN A 40 10.74 -27.28 -2.99
N ASP A 41 11.61 -27.93 -3.79
CA ASP A 41 12.42 -29.04 -3.30
C ASP A 41 13.46 -28.55 -2.26
N VAL A 42 14.09 -27.40 -2.49
CA VAL A 42 15.00 -26.77 -1.50
C VAL A 42 14.26 -26.46 -0.20
N TYR A 43 13.07 -25.85 -0.27
CA TYR A 43 12.26 -25.54 0.91
C TYR A 43 11.91 -26.83 1.69
N ARG A 44 11.47 -27.87 0.98
CA ARG A 44 11.14 -29.15 1.60
C ARG A 44 12.34 -29.75 2.31
N HIS A 45 13.51 -29.75 1.67
CA HIS A 45 14.73 -30.29 2.27
C HIS A 45 15.18 -29.49 3.48
N LEU A 46 15.06 -28.16 3.45
CA LEU A 46 15.37 -27.31 4.60
C LEU A 46 14.47 -27.64 5.80
N VAL A 47 13.17 -27.64 5.59
CA VAL A 47 12.19 -27.95 6.66
C VAL A 47 12.36 -29.34 7.25
N THR A 48 12.78 -30.33 6.39
CA THR A 48 12.87 -31.72 6.84
C THR A 48 14.21 -32.07 7.48
N ASN A 49 15.28 -31.41 7.08
CA ASN A 49 16.64 -31.85 7.40
C ASN A 49 17.49 -30.81 8.11
N TYR A 50 17.04 -29.55 8.26
CA TYR A 50 17.80 -28.55 8.99
C TYR A 50 17.72 -28.81 10.50
N VAL A 51 18.82 -28.53 11.22
CA VAL A 51 18.98 -28.89 12.61
C VAL A 51 18.15 -28.01 13.55
N ASP A 52 17.96 -26.74 13.20
CA ASP A 52 17.20 -25.76 13.98
C ASP A 52 15.84 -25.46 13.34
N ASP A 53 14.89 -24.97 14.16
CA ASP A 53 13.61 -24.51 13.67
C ASP A 53 13.78 -23.27 12.77
N ILE A 54 13.19 -23.30 11.57
CA ILE A 54 13.24 -22.21 10.61
C ILE A 54 11.90 -21.47 10.61
N ASP A 55 11.94 -20.16 10.84
CA ASP A 55 10.82 -19.27 10.51
C ASP A 55 10.69 -19.17 8.98
N LEU A 56 9.77 -19.96 8.42
CA LEU A 56 9.57 -20.05 6.97
C LEU A 56 9.10 -18.74 6.36
N ASP A 57 8.31 -17.94 7.08
CA ASP A 57 7.82 -16.66 6.57
C ASP A 57 8.96 -15.64 6.46
N ALA A 58 9.78 -15.52 7.50
CA ALA A 58 10.96 -14.67 7.48
C ALA A 58 11.97 -15.13 6.41
N PHE A 59 12.20 -16.46 6.32
CA PHE A 59 13.10 -17.03 5.32
C PHE A 59 12.60 -16.78 3.89
N THR A 60 11.29 -16.92 3.65
CA THR A 60 10.69 -16.65 2.34
C THR A 60 10.86 -15.20 1.93
N LYS A 61 10.57 -14.26 2.83
CA LYS A 61 10.74 -12.82 2.58
C LYS A 61 12.18 -12.44 2.26
N MET A 62 13.11 -12.95 3.04
CA MET A 62 14.54 -12.75 2.82
C MET A 62 14.98 -13.32 1.45
N SER A 63 14.49 -14.51 1.09
CA SER A 63 14.80 -15.15 -0.19
C SER A 63 14.28 -14.34 -1.38
N ILE A 64 13.04 -13.84 -1.30
CA ILE A 64 12.45 -12.98 -2.34
C ILE A 64 13.26 -11.69 -2.48
N ASN A 65 13.58 -11.02 -1.38
CA ASN A 65 14.38 -9.80 -1.42
C ASN A 65 15.75 -10.03 -2.06
N ASN A 66 16.44 -11.12 -1.69
CA ASN A 66 17.72 -11.47 -2.29
C ASN A 66 17.61 -11.74 -3.81
N LEU A 67 16.55 -12.40 -4.28
CA LEU A 67 16.32 -12.60 -5.72
C LEU A 67 16.14 -11.29 -6.50
N LEU A 68 15.62 -10.25 -5.85
CA LEU A 68 15.35 -8.96 -6.48
C LEU A 68 16.56 -8.02 -6.48
N LEU A 69 17.53 -8.22 -5.57
CA LEU A 69 18.71 -7.35 -5.43
C LEU A 69 19.53 -7.18 -6.71
N ASP A 70 19.59 -8.24 -7.54
CA ASP A 70 20.39 -8.24 -8.78
C ASP A 70 19.65 -7.64 -9.99
N LEU A 71 18.39 -7.24 -9.84
CA LEU A 71 17.59 -6.69 -10.96
C LEU A 71 17.86 -5.19 -11.13
N ASP A 72 17.30 -4.37 -10.28
CA ASP A 72 17.43 -2.93 -10.27
C ASP A 72 17.05 -2.37 -8.88
N PRO A 73 17.45 -1.12 -8.54
CA PRO A 73 17.16 -0.53 -7.22
C PRO A 73 15.67 -0.24 -6.95
N TYR A 74 14.82 -0.30 -7.95
CA TYR A 74 13.39 0.05 -7.85
C TYR A 74 12.50 -1.18 -7.76
N THR A 75 13.02 -2.35 -8.13
CA THR A 75 12.29 -3.63 -8.02
C THR A 75 12.41 -4.14 -6.59
N VAL A 76 11.39 -3.91 -5.80
CA VAL A 76 11.33 -4.31 -4.38
C VAL A 76 10.05 -5.10 -4.11
N TYR A 77 10.14 -6.08 -3.21
CA TYR A 77 8.98 -6.78 -2.68
C TYR A 77 8.40 -6.00 -1.52
N MET A 78 7.11 -5.72 -1.57
CA MET A 78 6.41 -4.95 -0.55
C MET A 78 5.18 -5.70 -0.08
N GLU A 79 5.00 -5.78 1.22
CA GLU A 79 3.80 -6.33 1.85
C GLU A 79 3.03 -5.24 2.61
N ASN A 80 1.71 -5.46 2.72
CA ASN A 80 0.80 -4.74 3.62
C ASN A 80 1.07 -3.24 3.78
N GLU A 81 1.82 -2.86 4.80
CA GLU A 81 2.03 -1.47 5.20
C GLU A 81 2.93 -0.68 4.25
N GLU A 82 4.00 -1.28 3.75
CA GLU A 82 4.89 -0.66 2.77
C GLU A 82 4.14 -0.35 1.47
N ARG A 83 3.29 -1.29 1.05
CA ARG A 83 2.39 -1.11 -0.09
C ARG A 83 1.40 0.03 0.15
N SER A 84 0.86 0.15 1.35
CA SER A 84 -0.06 1.24 1.73
C SER A 84 0.62 2.61 1.61
N GLY A 85 1.90 2.73 1.96
CA GLY A 85 2.70 3.93 1.78
C GLY A 85 2.83 4.33 0.31
N ILE A 86 3.17 3.39 -0.57
CA ILE A 86 3.26 3.63 -2.02
C ILE A 86 1.88 3.95 -2.63
N GLU A 87 0.82 3.27 -2.19
CA GLU A 87 -0.54 3.59 -2.63
C GLU A 87 -0.97 5.00 -2.21
N MET A 88 -0.60 5.44 -1.02
CA MET A 88 -0.84 6.82 -0.58
C MET A 88 -0.13 7.84 -1.47
N LEU A 89 1.15 7.58 -1.82
CA LEU A 89 1.92 8.48 -2.69
C LEU A 89 1.39 8.49 -4.13
N THR A 90 0.95 7.35 -4.65
CA THR A 90 0.55 7.22 -6.06
C THR A 90 -0.94 7.48 -6.29
N LYS A 91 -1.81 6.97 -5.41
CA LYS A 91 -3.28 7.06 -5.56
C LYS A 91 -3.88 8.21 -4.77
N GLY A 92 -3.12 8.89 -3.90
CA GLY A 92 -3.61 9.96 -3.03
C GLY A 92 -4.62 9.50 -1.99
N LYS A 93 -4.61 8.20 -1.62
CA LYS A 93 -5.50 7.63 -0.62
C LYS A 93 -4.84 6.53 0.18
N TYR A 94 -5.28 6.33 1.41
CA TYR A 94 -4.84 5.24 2.29
C TYR A 94 -5.99 4.76 3.17
N GLY A 95 -5.90 3.52 3.65
CA GLY A 95 -6.85 2.99 4.63
C GLY A 95 -6.55 3.52 6.03
N GLY A 96 -7.55 4.11 6.68
CA GLY A 96 -7.39 4.68 8.02
C GLY A 96 -8.67 5.33 8.54
N VAL A 97 -8.55 6.08 9.61
CA VAL A 97 -9.69 6.74 10.27
C VAL A 97 -9.77 8.24 10.01
N GLY A 98 -8.77 8.82 9.33
CA GLY A 98 -8.77 10.23 8.95
C GLY A 98 -8.53 11.19 10.10
N ILE A 99 -7.46 10.98 10.85
CA ILE A 99 -6.94 11.91 11.84
C ILE A 99 -5.54 12.37 11.49
N GLN A 100 -5.26 13.63 11.74
CA GLN A 100 -3.92 14.18 11.75
C GLN A 100 -3.42 14.16 13.19
N ILE A 101 -2.32 13.46 13.43
CA ILE A 101 -1.73 13.28 14.75
C ILE A 101 -0.43 14.07 14.88
N GLY A 102 -0.08 14.42 16.08
CA GLY A 102 1.17 15.07 16.44
C GLY A 102 1.55 14.76 17.87
N ARG A 103 2.72 15.24 18.33
CA ARG A 103 3.10 15.16 19.74
C ARG A 103 2.97 16.52 20.41
N ARG A 104 2.28 16.53 21.53
CA ARG A 104 2.28 17.65 22.47
C ARG A 104 2.72 17.15 23.84
N GLU A 105 3.73 17.78 24.44
CA GLU A 105 4.25 17.39 25.76
C GLU A 105 4.58 15.88 25.85
N LYS A 106 5.15 15.32 24.77
CA LYS A 106 5.48 13.89 24.60
C LYS A 106 4.28 12.96 24.43
N VAL A 107 3.04 13.45 24.52
CA VAL A 107 1.82 12.64 24.34
C VAL A 107 1.32 12.71 22.91
N LEU A 108 0.90 11.58 22.38
CA LEU A 108 0.26 11.48 21.06
C LEU A 108 -1.09 12.20 21.08
N THR A 109 -1.26 13.21 20.25
CA THR A 109 -2.43 14.10 20.30
C THR A 109 -3.04 14.28 18.92
N VAL A 110 -4.36 14.31 18.84
CA VAL A 110 -5.09 14.65 17.62
C VAL A 110 -4.92 16.14 17.33
N ILE A 111 -4.28 16.46 16.21
CA ILE A 111 -4.16 17.85 15.72
C ILE A 111 -5.49 18.27 15.10
N SER A 112 -6.03 17.45 14.19
CA SER A 112 -7.37 17.67 13.63
C SER A 112 -7.91 16.37 13.01
N PRO A 113 -9.21 16.07 13.16
CA PRO A 113 -9.87 15.08 12.34
C PRO A 113 -10.13 15.66 10.94
N MET A 114 -10.03 14.80 9.91
CA MET A 114 -10.31 15.18 8.53
C MET A 114 -11.82 15.22 8.28
N GLU A 115 -12.27 16.15 7.48
CA GLU A 115 -13.68 16.25 7.11
C GLU A 115 -14.17 14.96 6.41
N ASN A 116 -15.40 14.56 6.72
CA ASN A 116 -16.05 13.35 6.21
C ASN A 116 -15.32 12.03 6.54
N SER A 117 -14.42 12.03 7.52
CA SER A 117 -13.70 10.84 7.97
C SER A 117 -14.44 10.06 9.06
N PRO A 118 -14.12 8.77 9.27
CA PRO A 118 -14.66 8.00 10.39
C PRO A 118 -14.45 8.68 11.75
N ALA A 119 -13.27 9.19 12.00
CA ALA A 119 -12.93 9.87 13.25
C ALA A 119 -13.79 11.14 13.49
N LYS A 120 -14.01 11.94 12.45
CA LYS A 120 -14.85 13.13 12.55
C LYS A 120 -16.31 12.78 12.84
N ARG A 121 -16.83 11.74 12.16
CA ARG A 121 -18.20 11.26 12.38
C ARG A 121 -18.40 10.66 13.77
N ALA A 122 -17.38 10.01 14.32
CA ALA A 122 -17.40 9.47 15.67
C ALA A 122 -17.27 10.52 16.78
N GLY A 123 -16.94 11.76 16.45
CA GLY A 123 -16.83 12.84 17.42
C GLY A 123 -15.44 13.03 18.02
N ILE A 124 -14.38 12.54 17.38
CA ILE A 124 -13.00 12.87 17.72
C ILE A 124 -12.76 14.35 17.40
N ILE A 125 -12.09 15.07 18.30
CA ILE A 125 -11.81 16.49 18.19
C ILE A 125 -10.31 16.80 18.31
N SER A 126 -9.93 18.00 17.90
CA SER A 126 -8.56 18.52 18.11
C SER A 126 -8.27 18.62 19.61
N GLY A 127 -7.09 18.18 20.02
CA GLY A 127 -6.66 18.18 21.41
C GLY A 127 -6.92 16.87 22.16
N ASP A 128 -7.66 15.92 21.61
CA ASP A 128 -7.79 14.58 22.18
C ASP A 128 -6.40 13.92 22.26
N LYS A 129 -6.01 13.49 23.44
CA LYS A 129 -4.76 12.75 23.65
C LYS A 129 -5.04 11.27 23.48
N ILE A 130 -4.35 10.63 22.55
CA ILE A 130 -4.51 9.20 22.27
C ILE A 130 -3.64 8.45 23.28
N ILE A 131 -4.27 7.75 24.20
CA ILE A 131 -3.59 6.98 25.25
C ILE A 131 -3.36 5.54 24.81
N LYS A 132 -4.35 4.94 24.10
CA LYS A 132 -4.22 3.58 23.53
C LYS A 132 -4.73 3.52 22.11
N ILE A 133 -4.13 2.61 21.35
CA ILE A 133 -4.58 2.19 20.02
C ILE A 133 -4.75 0.69 20.09
N ASP A 134 -5.99 0.20 19.98
CA ASP A 134 -6.38 -1.14 20.35
C ASP A 134 -5.91 -1.44 21.80
N ASP A 135 -5.18 -2.51 22.04
CA ASP A 135 -4.65 -2.87 23.35
C ASP A 135 -3.27 -2.26 23.65
N GLN A 136 -2.69 -1.49 22.71
CA GLN A 136 -1.33 -0.98 22.83
C GLN A 136 -1.30 0.46 23.35
N GLU A 137 -0.54 0.70 24.42
CA GLU A 137 -0.28 2.04 24.94
C GLU A 137 0.58 2.85 23.97
N THR A 138 0.29 4.16 23.85
CA THR A 138 0.98 5.05 22.91
C THR A 138 2.22 5.71 23.52
N GLU A 139 2.45 5.55 24.83
CA GLU A 139 3.65 6.05 25.48
C GLU A 139 4.90 5.37 24.90
N GLY A 140 5.88 6.17 24.53
CA GLY A 140 7.12 5.67 23.93
C GLY A 140 7.06 5.30 22.43
N LEU A 141 5.88 5.15 21.83
CA LEU A 141 5.78 4.86 20.39
C LEU A 141 6.33 6.01 19.55
N SER A 142 6.97 5.70 18.43
CA SER A 142 7.28 6.74 17.43
C SER A 142 6.00 7.24 16.73
N MET A 143 6.07 8.41 16.08
CA MET A 143 4.94 8.91 15.27
C MET A 143 4.58 7.96 14.13
N ASP A 144 5.58 7.35 13.52
CA ASP A 144 5.39 6.41 12.42
C ASP A 144 4.74 5.12 12.88
N ASP A 145 5.15 4.58 14.04
CA ASP A 145 4.54 3.37 14.59
C ASP A 145 3.09 3.61 15.01
N ALA A 146 2.80 4.71 15.67
CA ALA A 146 1.43 5.10 15.98
C ALA A 146 0.58 5.27 14.71
N ALA A 147 1.13 5.90 13.67
CA ALA A 147 0.45 6.03 12.39
C ALA A 147 0.22 4.67 11.69
N LYS A 148 1.15 3.71 11.82
CA LYS A 148 0.98 2.34 11.30
C LYS A 148 -0.18 1.62 12.00
N LEU A 149 -0.27 1.72 13.32
CA LEU A 149 -1.36 1.11 14.10
C LEU A 149 -2.74 1.68 13.73
N ILE A 150 -2.82 3.01 13.53
CA ILE A 150 -4.07 3.68 13.16
C ILE A 150 -4.48 3.37 11.72
N ARG A 151 -3.51 3.23 10.80
CA ARG A 151 -3.74 2.83 9.42
C ARG A 151 -4.04 1.33 9.35
N GLY A 152 -4.53 0.89 8.20
CA GLY A 152 -4.76 -0.53 7.94
C GLY A 152 -5.73 -0.74 6.80
N LYS A 153 -6.13 -1.99 6.62
CA LYS A 153 -7.02 -2.39 5.52
C LYS A 153 -8.39 -1.73 5.69
N LYS A 154 -8.93 -1.15 4.61
CA LYS A 154 -10.31 -0.67 4.56
C LYS A 154 -11.28 -1.74 5.07
N GLY A 155 -12.21 -1.33 5.94
CA GLY A 155 -13.22 -2.20 6.56
C GLY A 155 -12.75 -2.90 7.84
N SER A 156 -11.45 -2.85 8.19
CA SER A 156 -10.98 -3.32 9.50
C SER A 156 -11.30 -2.29 10.59
N GLN A 157 -11.40 -2.73 11.84
CA GLN A 157 -11.67 -1.89 12.99
C GLN A 157 -10.38 -1.49 13.71
N VAL A 158 -10.43 -0.38 14.41
CA VAL A 158 -9.44 0.09 15.37
C VAL A 158 -10.15 0.82 16.50
N VAL A 159 -9.71 0.60 17.71
CA VAL A 159 -10.20 1.28 18.92
C VAL A 159 -9.18 2.33 19.33
N LEU A 160 -9.62 3.57 19.53
CA LEU A 160 -8.80 4.64 20.09
C LEU A 160 -9.33 5.02 21.44
N SER A 161 -8.54 4.82 22.51
CA SER A 161 -8.85 5.33 23.85
C SER A 161 -8.19 6.69 24.01
N VAL A 162 -8.99 7.71 24.23
CA VAL A 162 -8.50 9.09 24.31
C VAL A 162 -8.80 9.73 25.66
N GLU A 163 -7.85 10.54 26.13
CA GLU A 163 -8.05 11.49 27.24
C GLU A 163 -8.48 12.82 26.65
N ARG A 164 -9.63 13.32 27.08
CA ARG A 164 -10.19 14.61 26.65
C ARG A 164 -10.21 15.60 27.79
N PHE A 165 -9.83 16.84 27.51
CA PHE A 165 -9.87 17.89 28.52
C PHE A 165 -11.28 18.06 29.13
N ARG A 166 -11.36 18.06 30.46
CA ARG A 166 -12.59 18.11 31.28
C ARG A 166 -13.42 16.83 31.32
N GLU A 167 -13.01 15.75 30.70
CA GLU A 167 -13.61 14.43 30.93
C GLU A 167 -12.79 13.67 31.96
N ALA A 168 -13.48 12.99 32.91
CA ALA A 168 -12.81 12.26 33.99
C ALA A 168 -12.28 10.91 33.55
N ASP A 169 -12.97 10.27 32.61
CA ASP A 169 -12.68 8.94 32.13
C ASP A 169 -12.14 8.97 30.68
N LEU A 170 -11.45 7.91 30.30
CA LEU A 170 -11.05 7.71 28.92
C LEU A 170 -12.29 7.46 28.04
N ILE A 171 -12.32 8.10 26.88
CA ILE A 171 -13.36 7.90 25.88
C ILE A 171 -12.84 6.90 24.85
N GLU A 172 -13.59 5.84 24.63
CA GLU A 172 -13.26 4.83 23.61
C GLU A 172 -14.04 5.11 22.31
N PHE A 173 -13.31 5.12 21.19
CA PHE A 173 -13.86 5.26 19.86
C PHE A 173 -13.58 4.01 19.04
N GLU A 174 -14.61 3.21 18.78
CA GLU A 174 -14.54 2.09 17.83
C GLU A 174 -14.71 2.65 16.41
N LEU A 175 -13.67 2.56 15.60
CA LEU A 175 -13.62 3.17 14.27
C LEU A 175 -13.42 2.11 13.20
N THR A 176 -14.21 2.18 12.13
CA THR A 176 -13.98 1.38 10.93
C THR A 176 -13.09 2.15 9.97
N ARG A 177 -11.97 1.55 9.55
CA ARG A 177 -11.05 2.17 8.59
C ARG A 177 -11.69 2.29 7.22
N GLU A 178 -11.53 3.45 6.61
CA GLU A 178 -12.04 3.77 5.26
C GLU A 178 -10.92 4.26 4.35
N ASP A 179 -11.21 4.39 3.05
CA ASP A 179 -10.31 5.06 2.10
C ASP A 179 -10.27 6.56 2.42
N ILE A 180 -9.21 7.01 3.07
CA ILE A 180 -8.99 8.43 3.37
C ILE A 180 -8.34 9.09 2.18
N LYS A 181 -9.04 10.03 1.56
CA LYS A 181 -8.51 10.83 0.46
C LYS A 181 -7.67 11.98 1.01
N VAL A 182 -6.46 12.10 0.53
CA VAL A 182 -5.58 13.22 0.86
C VAL A 182 -5.51 14.13 -0.35
N LYS A 183 -5.95 15.38 -0.19
CA LYS A 183 -5.94 16.36 -1.26
C LYS A 183 -4.50 16.70 -1.64
N ASP A 184 -4.24 16.76 -2.94
CA ASP A 184 -2.97 17.23 -3.48
C ASP A 184 -2.91 18.76 -3.46
N ILE A 185 -4.06 19.41 -3.66
CA ILE A 185 -4.22 20.87 -3.58
C ILE A 185 -4.83 21.23 -2.22
N SER A 186 -4.02 21.85 -1.37
CA SER A 186 -4.45 22.29 -0.03
C SER A 186 -5.17 23.62 -0.05
N TYR A 187 -4.94 24.44 -1.06
CA TYR A 187 -5.58 25.73 -1.24
C TYR A 187 -5.62 26.12 -2.72
N SER A 188 -6.73 26.68 -3.16
CA SER A 188 -6.84 27.38 -4.44
C SER A 188 -7.74 28.59 -4.27
N GLY A 189 -7.36 29.73 -4.85
CA GLY A 189 -8.12 30.96 -4.76
C GLY A 189 -7.45 32.14 -5.47
N MET A 190 -8.17 33.26 -5.56
CA MET A 190 -7.63 34.49 -6.09
C MET A 190 -6.96 35.29 -4.97
N LEU A 191 -5.74 35.74 -5.19
CA LEU A 191 -5.04 36.68 -4.31
C LEU A 191 -5.50 38.11 -4.54
N ASP A 192 -5.79 38.46 -5.78
CA ASP A 192 -6.34 39.72 -6.23
C ASP A 192 -7.25 39.48 -7.45
N LYS A 193 -7.68 40.56 -8.14
CA LYS A 193 -8.58 40.50 -9.29
C LYS A 193 -7.96 39.80 -10.55
N GLN A 194 -6.63 39.63 -10.57
CA GLN A 194 -5.91 39.14 -11.75
C GLN A 194 -5.01 37.95 -11.46
N THR A 195 -4.70 37.70 -10.15
CA THR A 195 -3.72 36.70 -9.74
C THR A 195 -4.40 35.53 -9.02
N GLY A 196 -4.35 34.33 -9.60
CA GLY A 196 -4.75 33.09 -8.95
C GLY A 196 -3.58 32.46 -8.21
N TYR A 197 -3.87 31.81 -7.08
CA TYR A 197 -2.90 31.05 -6.31
C TYR A 197 -3.39 29.62 -6.07
N ILE A 198 -2.55 28.66 -6.39
CA ILE A 198 -2.79 27.23 -6.12
C ILE A 198 -1.62 26.71 -5.28
N ARG A 199 -1.94 26.09 -4.14
CA ARG A 199 -0.94 25.44 -3.30
C ARG A 199 -1.00 23.91 -3.50
N LEU A 200 -0.11 23.41 -4.35
CA LEU A 200 0.11 21.99 -4.54
C LEU A 200 1.05 21.49 -3.44
N THR A 201 0.56 20.60 -2.57
CA THR A 201 1.31 20.04 -1.46
C THR A 201 1.88 18.66 -1.75
N ARG A 202 1.34 18.02 -2.79
CA ARG A 202 1.78 16.69 -3.23
C ARG A 202 1.43 16.50 -4.72
N PHE A 203 2.17 15.59 -5.36
CA PHE A 203 1.93 15.22 -6.75
C PHE A 203 1.51 13.74 -6.82
N SER A 204 0.23 13.48 -6.99
CA SER A 204 -0.31 12.14 -7.17
C SER A 204 -0.97 11.97 -8.54
N ARG A 205 -1.48 10.77 -8.83
CA ARG A 205 -2.24 10.50 -10.07
C ARG A 205 -3.54 11.31 -10.18
N ASN A 206 -3.98 11.94 -9.11
CA ASN A 206 -5.23 12.72 -9.09
C ASN A 206 -4.99 14.24 -9.17
N SER A 207 -3.73 14.69 -9.13
CA SER A 207 -3.38 16.11 -9.13
C SER A 207 -3.94 16.86 -10.35
N ASP A 208 -4.00 16.21 -11.52
CA ASP A 208 -4.59 16.78 -12.74
C ASP A 208 -6.09 17.03 -12.62
N LYS A 209 -6.80 16.18 -11.87
CA LYS A 209 -8.24 16.30 -11.66
C LYS A 209 -8.57 17.35 -10.61
N GLU A 210 -7.71 17.51 -9.61
CA GLU A 210 -7.87 18.53 -8.57
C GLU A 210 -7.50 19.94 -9.05
N MET A 211 -6.70 20.05 -10.13
CA MET A 211 -6.31 21.31 -10.75
C MET A 211 -7.37 21.89 -11.71
N LYS A 212 -8.35 21.10 -12.12
CA LYS A 212 -9.46 21.50 -13.01
C LYS A 212 -10.64 22.05 -12.23
#